data_255a17c95d25a3bca895565a68963015
#
_entry.id   255a17c95d25a3bca895565a68963015
#
_cell.length_a   1.000
_cell.length_b   1.000
_cell.length_c   1.000
_cell.angle_alpha   90.00
_cell.angle_beta   90.00
_cell.angle_gamma   90.00
#
_symmetry.space_group_name_H-M   'P 1'
#
loop_
_entity.id
_entity.type
_entity.pdbx_description
1 polymer ?
#
loop_
_entity_poly.entity_id
_entity_poly.type
_entity_poly.pdbx_seq_one_letter_code
_entity_poly.pdbx_strand_id
1 'polypeptide(L)'
;MTTTTPRILVVDDDPEIRKLLARYVESQGFRVLLAANCRELRDQLATHHVDLIVLDVMLPDGSGLDMCRDLRSQRSNVPIILLTALKEDVDRIIGLEIGADDYLGKPFNPRELIARVRAVLRRRADLPPEPDEAKIYHFEGFTADPQTRRVVAPGRGDIELTGAEFDLLKTFLDRPGRVLSRDQLLDLTRGRDGDGFDRSIDVLVSRLRRKLGGDDVPTLLKTVRNGGYQLAVKVDTEDSQA
;
A
#
# COMPACT_ATOMS: atom_id res chain seq x y z
N MET A 1 6.14 4.23 -26.11
CA MET A 1 5.46 4.43 -24.81
C MET A 1 6.31 5.40 -24.01
N THR A 2 5.86 6.63 -23.81
CA THR A 2 6.58 7.66 -23.04
C THR A 2 6.48 7.29 -21.57
N THR A 3 7.53 6.69 -21.02
CA THR A 3 7.66 6.49 -19.57
C THR A 3 7.75 7.85 -18.90
N THR A 4 6.63 8.36 -18.40
CA THR A 4 6.62 9.58 -17.58
C THR A 4 7.37 9.29 -16.29
N THR A 5 8.40 10.08 -16.00
CA THR A 5 9.16 9.99 -14.74
C THR A 5 8.23 10.18 -13.55
N PRO A 6 8.15 9.23 -12.61
CA PRO A 6 7.25 9.32 -11.46
C PRO A 6 7.52 10.57 -10.60
N ARG A 7 6.45 11.15 -10.08
CA ARG A 7 6.47 12.36 -9.27
C ARG A 7 6.19 12.06 -7.81
N ILE A 8 7.15 12.35 -6.96
CA ILE A 8 7.11 12.13 -5.51
C ILE A 8 6.82 13.45 -4.81
N LEU A 9 5.80 13.48 -3.96
CA LEU A 9 5.53 14.62 -3.08
C LEU A 9 6.18 14.36 -1.72
N VAL A 10 7.14 15.19 -1.34
CA VAL A 10 7.81 15.14 -0.03
C VAL A 10 7.21 16.20 0.88
N VAL A 11 6.67 15.77 2.01
CA VAL A 11 6.00 16.61 3.01
C VAL A 11 6.70 16.47 4.35
N ASP A 12 7.35 17.53 4.79
CA ASP A 12 8.09 17.60 6.06
C ASP A 12 8.19 19.09 6.45
N ASP A 13 8.07 19.45 7.70
CA ASP A 13 8.10 20.85 8.14
C ASP A 13 9.53 21.43 8.17
N ASP A 14 10.54 20.57 8.31
CA ASP A 14 11.94 20.98 8.31
C ASP A 14 12.44 21.29 6.87
N PRO A 15 12.81 22.55 6.56
CA PRO A 15 13.25 22.92 5.22
C PRO A 15 14.57 22.27 4.81
N GLU A 16 15.44 21.92 5.75
CA GLU A 16 16.72 21.27 5.43
C GLU A 16 16.50 19.79 5.10
N ILE A 17 15.62 19.12 5.84
CA ILE A 17 15.22 17.74 5.52
C ILE A 17 14.54 17.70 4.17
N ARG A 18 13.59 18.60 3.89
CA ARG A 18 12.92 18.67 2.57
C ARG A 18 13.90 18.85 1.43
N LYS A 19 14.86 19.80 1.57
CA LYS A 19 15.89 20.04 0.53
C LYS A 19 16.80 18.84 0.33
N LEU A 20 17.22 18.20 1.43
CA LEU A 20 18.08 17.02 1.37
C LEU A 20 17.38 15.88 0.65
N LEU A 21 16.14 15.59 1.05
CA LEU A 21 15.32 14.54 0.44
C LEU A 21 15.04 14.84 -1.02
N ALA A 22 14.69 16.09 -1.37
CA ALA A 22 14.46 16.48 -2.75
C ALA A 22 15.66 16.17 -3.64
N ARG A 23 16.83 16.68 -3.26
CA ARG A 23 18.08 16.46 -4.02
C ARG A 23 18.38 14.98 -4.19
N TYR A 24 18.20 14.21 -3.11
CA TYR A 24 18.50 12.77 -3.15
C TYR A 24 17.51 12.02 -4.03
N VAL A 25 16.20 12.27 -3.89
CA VAL A 25 15.13 11.64 -4.68
C VAL A 25 15.30 12.02 -6.18
N GLU A 26 15.60 13.27 -6.49
CA GLU A 26 15.89 13.73 -7.86
C GLU A 26 17.13 13.04 -8.45
N SER A 27 18.20 12.89 -7.67
CA SER A 27 19.41 12.16 -8.11
C SER A 27 19.14 10.69 -8.46
N GLN A 28 18.03 10.14 -7.96
CA GLN A 28 17.60 8.78 -8.25
C GLN A 28 16.63 8.67 -9.45
N GLY A 29 16.42 9.77 -10.17
CA GLY A 29 15.64 9.81 -11.41
C GLY A 29 14.15 10.02 -11.21
N PHE A 30 13.70 10.57 -10.09
CA PHE A 30 12.32 10.95 -9.84
C PHE A 30 12.11 12.46 -10.01
N ARG A 31 10.87 12.90 -10.22
CA ARG A 31 10.46 14.29 -10.07
C ARG A 31 9.99 14.51 -8.64
N VAL A 32 10.27 15.69 -8.08
CA VAL A 32 9.91 16.01 -6.71
C VAL A 32 9.01 17.23 -6.64
N LEU A 33 7.97 17.13 -5.82
CA LEU A 33 7.19 18.24 -5.31
C LEU A 33 7.44 18.35 -3.81
N LEU A 34 7.36 19.56 -3.26
CA LEU A 34 7.59 19.83 -1.85
C LEU A 34 6.36 20.46 -1.23
N ALA A 35 6.11 20.12 0.03
CA ALA A 35 5.13 20.76 0.89
C ALA A 35 5.68 20.84 2.32
N ALA A 36 5.38 21.94 3.03
CA ALA A 36 5.85 22.15 4.40
C ALA A 36 4.80 21.78 5.44
N ASN A 37 3.55 21.52 5.02
CA ASN A 37 2.41 21.33 5.90
C ASN A 37 1.24 20.65 5.16
N CYS A 38 0.18 20.29 5.88
CA CYS A 38 -1.00 19.62 5.32
C CYS A 38 -1.74 20.49 4.29
N ARG A 39 -1.75 21.80 4.46
CA ARG A 39 -2.39 22.71 3.50
C ARG A 39 -1.68 22.68 2.16
N GLU A 40 -0.36 22.87 2.16
CA GLU A 40 0.45 22.83 0.93
C GLU A 40 0.36 21.44 0.26
N LEU A 41 0.29 20.37 1.05
CA LEU A 41 0.07 19.02 0.51
C LEU A 41 -1.23 18.97 -0.30
N ARG A 42 -2.36 19.47 0.25
CA ARG A 42 -3.65 19.52 -0.46
C ARG A 42 -3.56 20.35 -1.74
N ASP A 43 -2.92 21.52 -1.68
CA ASP A 43 -2.72 22.41 -2.83
C ASP A 43 -1.92 21.70 -3.94
N GLN A 44 -0.87 20.96 -3.59
CA GLN A 44 -0.09 20.17 -4.54
C GLN A 44 -0.92 19.07 -5.18
N LEU A 45 -1.71 18.34 -4.41
CA LEU A 45 -2.59 17.27 -4.93
C LEU A 45 -3.71 17.81 -5.83
N ALA A 46 -4.20 19.03 -5.57
CA ALA A 46 -5.22 19.67 -6.39
C ALA A 46 -4.70 20.11 -7.76
N THR A 47 -3.41 20.40 -7.88
CA THR A 47 -2.81 20.99 -9.09
C THR A 47 -1.91 20.03 -9.88
N HIS A 48 -1.45 18.97 -9.24
CA HIS A 48 -0.47 18.07 -9.84
C HIS A 48 -0.88 16.60 -9.66
N HIS A 49 -0.56 15.80 -10.68
CA HIS A 49 -0.56 14.36 -10.52
C HIS A 49 0.63 13.95 -9.64
N VAL A 50 0.38 13.19 -8.60
CA VAL A 50 1.38 12.66 -7.66
C VAL A 50 1.32 11.14 -7.70
N ASP A 51 2.48 10.51 -7.86
CA ASP A 51 2.59 9.05 -7.94
C ASP A 51 2.85 8.41 -6.56
N LEU A 52 3.44 9.16 -5.62
CA LEU A 52 3.69 8.73 -4.24
C LEU A 52 3.89 9.93 -3.32
N ILE A 53 3.42 9.82 -2.09
CA ILE A 53 3.62 10.82 -1.03
C ILE A 53 4.57 10.24 0.01
N VAL A 54 5.63 11.00 0.35
CA VAL A 54 6.46 10.81 1.54
C VAL A 54 6.01 11.84 2.55
N LEU A 55 5.41 11.41 3.65
CA LEU A 55 4.65 12.27 4.57
C LEU A 55 5.18 12.17 5.99
N ASP A 56 5.64 13.28 6.54
CA ASP A 56 5.94 13.36 7.97
C ASP A 56 4.66 13.25 8.81
N VAL A 57 4.74 12.50 9.88
CA VAL A 57 3.66 12.38 10.87
C VAL A 57 3.45 13.67 11.63
N MET A 58 4.54 14.39 11.96
CA MET A 58 4.48 15.63 12.74
C MET A 58 4.56 16.85 11.82
N LEU A 59 3.42 17.52 11.62
CA LEU A 59 3.34 18.74 10.81
C LEU A 59 2.76 19.90 11.65
N PRO A 60 3.11 21.16 11.32
CA PRO A 60 2.75 22.32 12.14
C PRO A 60 1.25 22.63 12.16
N ASP A 61 0.51 22.18 11.16
CA ASP A 61 -0.93 22.44 10.97
C ASP A 61 -1.81 21.19 11.13
N GLY A 62 -1.22 20.07 11.58
CA GLY A 62 -1.97 18.83 11.79
C GLY A 62 -1.09 17.58 11.83
N SER A 63 -1.73 16.43 11.98
CA SER A 63 -1.06 15.13 11.96
C SER A 63 -1.03 14.55 10.54
N GLY A 64 0.15 14.08 10.11
CA GLY A 64 0.27 13.30 8.88
C GLY A 64 -0.56 12.02 8.90
N LEU A 65 -0.83 11.45 10.08
CA LEU A 65 -1.73 10.31 10.23
C LEU A 65 -3.17 10.68 9.89
N ASP A 66 -3.66 11.83 10.40
CA ASP A 66 -5.00 12.31 10.08
C ASP A 66 -5.12 12.67 8.60
N MET A 67 -4.07 13.28 8.03
CA MET A 67 -4.01 13.55 6.59
C MET A 67 -4.08 12.26 5.76
N CYS A 68 -3.37 11.22 6.16
CA CYS A 68 -3.46 9.91 5.51
C CYS A 68 -4.88 9.34 5.56
N ARG A 69 -5.54 9.42 6.74
CA ARG A 69 -6.93 8.99 6.92
C ARG A 69 -7.90 9.79 6.04
N ASP A 70 -7.74 11.13 6.00
CA ASP A 70 -8.56 12.01 5.17
C ASP A 70 -8.43 11.66 3.67
N LEU A 71 -7.20 11.47 3.19
CA LEU A 71 -6.95 11.08 1.80
C LEU A 71 -7.60 9.73 1.47
N ARG A 72 -7.56 8.76 2.38
CA ARG A 72 -8.22 7.46 2.18
C ARG A 72 -9.74 7.57 2.21
N SER A 73 -10.31 8.42 3.07
CA SER A 73 -11.75 8.68 3.11
C SER A 73 -12.28 9.33 1.83
N GLN A 74 -11.43 10.13 1.16
CA GLN A 74 -11.71 10.76 -0.13
C GLN A 74 -11.40 9.84 -1.34
N ARG A 75 -11.20 8.55 -1.11
CA ARG A 75 -10.90 7.54 -2.13
C ARG A 75 -9.59 7.78 -2.88
N SER A 76 -8.64 8.51 -2.29
CA SER A 76 -7.33 8.67 -2.87
C SER A 76 -6.53 7.37 -2.78
N ASN A 77 -6.14 6.82 -3.93
CA ASN A 77 -5.30 5.63 -4.03
C ASN A 77 -3.80 5.97 -4.14
N VAL A 78 -3.42 7.24 -3.98
CA VAL A 78 -2.00 7.65 -4.03
C VAL A 78 -1.25 6.95 -2.90
N PRO A 79 -0.17 6.20 -3.18
CA PRO A 79 0.64 5.56 -2.16
C PRO A 79 1.24 6.56 -1.18
N ILE A 80 1.27 6.19 0.10
CA ILE A 80 1.79 7.03 1.18
C ILE A 80 2.82 6.25 1.98
N ILE A 81 4.04 6.80 2.07
CA ILE A 81 5.08 6.37 3.00
C ILE A 81 5.12 7.39 4.14
N LEU A 82 4.83 6.95 5.37
CA LEU A 82 4.90 7.81 6.55
C LEU A 82 6.33 7.89 7.09
N LEU A 83 6.80 9.09 7.39
CA LEU A 83 8.02 9.32 8.15
C LEU A 83 7.63 9.57 9.62
N THR A 84 8.23 8.84 10.55
CA THR A 84 7.87 8.96 11.96
C THR A 84 9.10 9.00 12.86
N ALA A 85 9.10 9.89 13.87
CA ALA A 85 10.09 9.90 14.95
C ALA A 85 9.75 8.91 16.06
N LEU A 86 8.53 8.33 16.01
CA LEU A 86 8.01 7.46 17.05
C LEU A 86 8.66 6.08 16.96
N LYS A 87 9.27 5.64 18.05
CA LYS A 87 10.04 4.38 18.16
C LYS A 87 9.19 3.21 18.64
N GLU A 88 7.94 3.45 19.02
CA GLU A 88 7.11 2.42 19.60
C GLU A 88 6.32 1.66 18.50
N ASP A 89 6.29 0.35 18.65
CA ASP A 89 5.56 -0.56 17.73
C ASP A 89 4.08 -0.19 17.55
N VAL A 90 3.47 0.44 18.58
CA VAL A 90 2.08 0.88 18.58
C VAL A 90 1.81 1.95 17.52
N ASP A 91 2.73 2.92 17.34
CA ASP A 91 2.55 4.01 16.38
C ASP A 91 2.71 3.53 14.94
N ARG A 92 3.54 2.51 14.73
CA ARG A 92 3.70 1.82 13.44
C ARG A 92 2.42 1.06 13.08
N ILE A 93 1.78 0.42 14.05
CA ILE A 93 0.49 -0.27 13.88
C ILE A 93 -0.59 0.74 13.52
N ILE A 94 -0.68 1.86 14.24
CA ILE A 94 -1.64 2.93 13.97
C ILE A 94 -1.45 3.51 12.56
N GLY A 95 -0.21 3.77 12.13
CA GLY A 95 0.08 4.30 10.79
C GLY A 95 -0.40 3.37 9.67
N LEU A 96 -0.20 2.07 9.84
CA LEU A 96 -0.71 1.07 8.93
C LEU A 96 -2.23 0.89 9.04
N GLU A 97 -2.82 0.97 10.21
CA GLU A 97 -4.28 0.94 10.41
C GLU A 97 -5.01 2.10 9.74
N ILE A 98 -4.37 3.23 9.55
CA ILE A 98 -4.90 4.42 8.90
C ILE A 98 -4.88 4.28 7.35
N GLY A 99 -4.13 3.32 6.79
CA GLY A 99 -4.09 3.06 5.34
C GLY A 99 -2.81 3.55 4.65
N ALA A 100 -1.74 3.83 5.37
CA ALA A 100 -0.42 4.04 4.77
C ALA A 100 0.07 2.75 4.08
N ASP A 101 0.81 2.91 2.98
CA ASP A 101 1.36 1.78 2.22
C ASP A 101 2.70 1.30 2.80
N ASP A 102 3.45 2.21 3.43
CA ASP A 102 4.67 1.90 4.16
C ASP A 102 4.97 3.00 5.20
N TYR A 103 5.96 2.77 6.04
CA TYR A 103 6.46 3.76 7.01
C TYR A 103 7.97 3.63 7.16
N LEU A 104 8.60 4.72 7.62
CA LEU A 104 10.04 4.80 7.84
C LEU A 104 10.34 5.60 9.11
N GLY A 105 11.03 4.97 10.06
CA GLY A 105 11.41 5.61 11.33
C GLY A 105 12.55 6.60 11.17
N LYS A 106 12.41 7.81 11.73
CA LYS A 106 13.52 8.79 11.85
C LYS A 106 14.42 8.45 13.07
N PRO A 107 15.75 8.51 12.98
CA PRO A 107 16.54 8.85 11.79
C PRO A 107 16.66 7.66 10.80
N PHE A 108 16.59 7.92 9.51
CA PHE A 108 16.66 6.90 8.47
C PHE A 108 17.80 7.17 7.47
N ASN A 109 18.21 6.11 6.78
CA ASN A 109 19.13 6.23 5.66
C ASN A 109 18.33 6.63 4.39
N PRO A 110 18.71 7.70 3.64
CA PRO A 110 18.05 8.07 2.41
C PRO A 110 17.98 6.93 1.36
N ARG A 111 18.96 6.01 1.37
CA ARG A 111 18.92 4.81 0.52
C ARG A 111 17.75 3.89 0.85
N GLU A 112 17.41 3.78 2.14
CA GLU A 112 16.26 3.00 2.58
C GLU A 112 14.95 3.61 2.08
N LEU A 113 14.80 4.94 2.20
CA LEU A 113 13.64 5.63 1.65
C LEU A 113 13.48 5.34 0.15
N ILE A 114 14.55 5.44 -0.64
CA ILE A 114 14.47 5.16 -2.08
C ILE A 114 14.15 3.70 -2.38
N ALA A 115 14.69 2.77 -1.63
CA ALA A 115 14.33 1.35 -1.78
C ALA A 115 12.84 1.14 -1.56
N ARG A 116 12.25 1.77 -0.52
CA ARG A 116 10.82 1.74 -0.23
C ARG A 116 9.98 2.44 -1.30
N VAL A 117 10.39 3.63 -1.73
CA VAL A 117 9.73 4.36 -2.85
C VAL A 117 9.68 3.49 -4.10
N ARG A 118 10.81 2.89 -4.49
CA ARG A 118 10.85 1.99 -5.65
C ARG A 118 9.98 0.75 -5.45
N ALA A 119 9.97 0.16 -4.26
CA ALA A 119 9.16 -1.01 -3.94
C ALA A 119 7.65 -0.68 -4.03
N VAL A 120 7.23 0.47 -3.49
CA VAL A 120 5.84 0.92 -3.53
C VAL A 120 5.40 1.29 -4.96
N LEU A 121 6.23 2.03 -5.70
CA LEU A 121 5.95 2.40 -7.09
C LEU A 121 5.97 1.19 -8.03
N ARG A 122 6.90 0.25 -7.85
CA ARG A 122 6.97 -0.99 -8.60
C ARG A 122 5.70 -1.80 -8.44
N ARG A 123 5.17 -1.96 -7.22
CA ARG A 123 3.87 -2.60 -6.97
C ARG A 123 2.74 -1.98 -7.79
N ARG A 124 2.89 -0.72 -8.19
CA ARG A 124 1.92 0.00 -9.03
C ARG A 124 2.28 -0.06 -10.52
N ALA A 125 3.57 -0.17 -10.85
CA ALA A 125 4.09 -0.17 -12.22
C ALA A 125 4.50 -1.57 -12.71
N ASP A 126 4.88 -2.49 -11.81
CA ASP A 126 5.20 -3.89 -12.08
C ASP A 126 3.94 -4.77 -12.00
N LEU A 127 2.86 -4.21 -12.47
CA LEU A 127 1.97 -4.91 -13.35
C LEU A 127 2.35 -4.44 -14.78
N PRO A 128 3.41 -4.98 -15.41
CA PRO A 128 3.27 -5.19 -16.80
C PRO A 128 2.03 -6.09 -16.88
N PRO A 129 1.15 -5.91 -17.88
CA PRO A 129 0.43 -7.06 -18.35
C PRO A 129 1.55 -8.04 -18.76
N GLU A 130 1.90 -9.00 -17.92
CA GLU A 130 2.39 -10.25 -18.45
C GLU A 130 1.38 -10.59 -19.53
N PRO A 131 1.80 -10.99 -20.74
CA PRO A 131 0.87 -11.46 -21.78
C PRO A 131 0.20 -12.78 -21.36
N ASP A 132 0.19 -13.11 -20.12
CA ASP A 132 -0.56 -14.17 -19.49
C ASP A 132 -1.76 -13.57 -18.76
N GLU A 133 -2.83 -13.47 -19.57
CA GLU A 133 -4.21 -13.48 -19.15
C GLU A 133 -4.57 -12.47 -18.05
N ALA A 134 -5.25 -11.41 -18.44
CA ALA A 134 -6.06 -10.59 -17.56
C ALA A 134 -7.11 -11.49 -16.86
N LYS A 135 -6.70 -12.17 -15.79
CA LYS A 135 -7.54 -13.09 -15.04
C LYS A 135 -8.36 -12.30 -14.04
N ILE A 136 -9.66 -12.27 -14.24
CA ILE A 136 -10.61 -11.86 -13.22
C ILE A 136 -10.78 -13.04 -12.26
N TYR A 137 -10.62 -12.80 -10.96
CA TYR A 137 -10.80 -13.82 -9.93
C TYR A 137 -12.21 -13.78 -9.37
N HIS A 138 -12.87 -14.93 -9.29
CA HIS A 138 -14.17 -15.11 -8.67
C HIS A 138 -14.04 -16.03 -7.44
N PHE A 139 -14.50 -15.58 -6.27
CA PHE A 139 -14.44 -16.35 -5.03
C PHE A 139 -15.58 -15.94 -4.09
N GLU A 140 -16.36 -16.88 -3.62
CA GLU A 140 -17.51 -16.66 -2.70
C GLU A 140 -18.40 -15.47 -3.10
N GLY A 141 -18.65 -15.30 -4.39
CA GLY A 141 -19.43 -14.20 -4.93
C GLY A 141 -18.70 -12.87 -5.05
N PHE A 142 -17.45 -12.78 -4.64
CA PHE A 142 -16.58 -11.63 -4.90
C PHE A 142 -15.98 -11.73 -6.29
N THR A 143 -15.73 -10.58 -6.88
CA THR A 143 -14.95 -10.44 -8.11
C THR A 143 -13.78 -9.53 -7.85
N ALA A 144 -12.56 -9.98 -8.17
CA ALA A 144 -11.36 -9.16 -8.08
C ALA A 144 -10.71 -9.02 -9.47
N ASP A 145 -10.54 -7.78 -9.91
CA ASP A 145 -9.91 -7.43 -11.17
C ASP A 145 -8.51 -6.83 -10.91
N PRO A 146 -7.44 -7.54 -11.25
CA PRO A 146 -6.07 -7.04 -11.06
C PRO A 146 -5.70 -5.85 -11.94
N GLN A 147 -6.31 -5.68 -13.11
CA GLN A 147 -6.01 -4.57 -14.02
C GLN A 147 -6.48 -3.24 -13.43
N THR A 148 -7.71 -3.23 -12.92
CA THR A 148 -8.31 -2.03 -12.32
C THR A 148 -8.07 -1.97 -10.81
N ARG A 149 -7.52 -3.04 -10.21
CA ARG A 149 -7.34 -3.22 -8.75
C ARG A 149 -8.66 -3.06 -7.97
N ARG A 150 -9.77 -3.40 -8.61
CA ARG A 150 -11.11 -3.34 -8.02
C ARG A 150 -11.51 -4.69 -7.45
N VAL A 151 -12.21 -4.64 -6.32
CA VAL A 151 -12.85 -5.80 -5.71
C VAL A 151 -14.32 -5.48 -5.50
N VAL A 152 -15.19 -6.30 -6.05
CA VAL A 152 -16.65 -6.18 -5.91
C VAL A 152 -17.14 -7.26 -4.96
N ALA A 153 -17.90 -6.86 -3.94
CA ALA A 153 -18.51 -7.79 -2.99
C ALA A 153 -19.95 -8.12 -3.37
N PRO A 154 -20.42 -9.34 -3.08
CA PRO A 154 -21.81 -9.71 -3.32
C PRO A 154 -22.75 -8.83 -2.48
N GLY A 155 -23.67 -8.15 -3.15
CA GLY A 155 -24.70 -7.30 -2.52
C GLY A 155 -24.22 -5.99 -1.88
N ARG A 156 -22.90 -5.70 -1.87
CA ARG A 156 -22.32 -4.48 -1.25
C ARG A 156 -21.60 -3.57 -2.26
N GLY A 157 -21.37 -4.03 -3.48
CA GLY A 157 -20.64 -3.26 -4.50
C GLY A 157 -19.13 -3.24 -4.29
N ASP A 158 -18.48 -2.15 -4.70
CA ASP A 158 -17.03 -2.02 -4.65
C ASP A 158 -16.50 -1.98 -3.22
N ILE A 159 -15.43 -2.77 -2.97
CA ILE A 159 -14.64 -2.72 -1.74
C ILE A 159 -13.37 -1.93 -2.01
N GLU A 160 -13.14 -0.91 -1.20
CA GLU A 160 -11.92 -0.11 -1.28
C GLU A 160 -10.77 -0.80 -0.54
N LEU A 161 -9.83 -1.33 -1.30
CA LEU A 161 -8.57 -1.85 -0.79
C LEU A 161 -7.43 -0.84 -1.05
N THR A 162 -6.54 -0.70 -0.09
CA THR A 162 -5.25 -0.02 -0.34
C THR A 162 -4.39 -0.89 -1.27
N GLY A 163 -3.35 -0.30 -1.86
CA GLY A 163 -2.42 -1.06 -2.71
C GLY A 163 -1.87 -2.31 -2.03
N ALA A 164 -1.40 -2.18 -0.78
CA ALA A 164 -0.85 -3.30 -0.02
C ALA A 164 -1.90 -4.38 0.31
N GLU A 165 -3.13 -3.98 0.63
CA GLU A 165 -4.23 -4.92 0.88
C GLU A 165 -4.63 -5.69 -0.39
N PHE A 166 -4.64 -5.01 -1.55
CA PHE A 166 -4.93 -5.65 -2.82
C PHE A 166 -3.83 -6.64 -3.21
N ASP A 167 -2.54 -6.26 -3.07
CA ASP A 167 -1.41 -7.13 -3.37
C ASP A 167 -1.39 -8.37 -2.48
N LEU A 168 -1.75 -8.20 -1.19
CA LEU A 168 -1.93 -9.32 -0.27
C LEU A 168 -3.07 -10.23 -0.71
N LEU A 169 -4.22 -9.66 -1.09
CA LEU A 169 -5.36 -10.43 -1.60
C LEU A 169 -4.97 -11.19 -2.88
N LYS A 170 -4.35 -10.52 -3.86
CA LYS A 170 -3.87 -11.15 -5.09
C LYS A 170 -2.91 -12.30 -4.82
N THR A 171 -1.98 -12.12 -3.87
CA THR A 171 -1.04 -13.18 -3.47
C THR A 171 -1.77 -14.46 -3.00
N PHE A 172 -2.89 -14.31 -2.29
CA PHE A 172 -3.73 -15.43 -1.89
C PHE A 172 -4.56 -16.00 -3.03
N LEU A 173 -5.11 -15.14 -3.91
CA LEU A 173 -5.90 -15.54 -5.07
C LEU A 173 -5.07 -16.33 -6.10
N ASP A 174 -3.81 -15.98 -6.28
CA ASP A 174 -2.85 -16.72 -7.12
C ASP A 174 -2.49 -18.10 -6.53
N ARG A 175 -2.77 -18.32 -5.23
CA ARG A 175 -2.37 -19.54 -4.50
C ARG A 175 -3.49 -20.05 -3.60
N PRO A 176 -4.69 -20.35 -4.17
CA PRO A 176 -5.86 -20.73 -3.39
C PRO A 176 -5.59 -22.03 -2.60
N GLY A 177 -6.06 -22.07 -1.36
CA GLY A 177 -5.91 -23.24 -0.51
C GLY A 177 -4.49 -23.49 0.05
N ARG A 178 -3.49 -22.71 -0.36
CA ARG A 178 -2.12 -22.85 0.14
C ARG A 178 -1.91 -22.07 1.43
N VAL A 179 -1.26 -22.69 2.40
CA VAL A 179 -0.81 -22.00 3.62
C VAL A 179 0.46 -21.22 3.28
N LEU A 180 0.45 -19.91 3.52
CA LEU A 180 1.59 -19.01 3.32
C LEU A 180 2.07 -18.51 4.68
N SER A 181 3.36 -18.71 4.96
CA SER A 181 3.98 -18.18 6.17
C SER A 181 4.05 -16.63 6.10
N ARG A 182 4.30 -16.00 7.26
CA ARG A 182 4.50 -14.54 7.31
C ARG A 182 5.66 -14.10 6.43
N ASP A 183 6.77 -14.85 6.49
CA ASP A 183 7.95 -14.58 5.66
C ASP A 183 7.64 -14.72 4.17
N GLN A 184 6.93 -15.78 3.78
CA GLN A 184 6.50 -15.98 2.39
C GLN A 184 5.56 -14.86 1.92
N LEU A 185 4.65 -14.42 2.78
CA LEU A 185 3.77 -13.29 2.45
C LEU A 185 4.55 -11.99 2.31
N LEU A 186 5.56 -11.78 3.18
CA LEU A 186 6.47 -10.64 3.06
C LEU A 186 7.25 -10.68 1.75
N ASP A 187 7.85 -11.82 1.42
CA ASP A 187 8.63 -11.99 0.19
C ASP A 187 7.76 -11.79 -1.06
N LEU A 188 6.54 -12.32 -1.06
CA LEU A 188 5.61 -12.25 -2.19
C LEU A 188 4.94 -10.87 -2.35
N THR A 189 4.74 -10.13 -1.25
CA THR A 189 4.10 -8.81 -1.28
C THR A 189 5.09 -7.65 -1.33
N ARG A 190 6.35 -7.83 -0.92
CA ARG A 190 7.30 -6.72 -0.74
C ARG A 190 8.64 -6.86 -1.46
N GLY A 191 9.00 -8.01 -2.02
CA GLY A 191 10.37 -8.22 -2.54
C GLY A 191 11.43 -8.26 -1.41
N ARG A 192 12.62 -8.75 -1.70
CA ARG A 192 13.66 -9.31 -0.82
C ARG A 192 14.31 -8.45 0.27
N ASP A 193 13.81 -7.29 0.66
CA ASP A 193 14.45 -6.45 1.67
C ASP A 193 13.60 -6.38 2.95
N GLY A 194 13.62 -7.46 3.73
CA GLY A 194 12.83 -7.60 4.94
C GLY A 194 13.65 -7.69 6.21
N ASP A 195 13.83 -6.61 6.94
CA ASP A 195 14.11 -6.65 8.38
C ASP A 195 13.03 -5.81 9.10
N GLY A 196 12.18 -6.47 9.89
CA GLY A 196 11.26 -5.82 10.82
C GLY A 196 9.75 -5.87 10.53
N PHE A 197 9.26 -6.68 9.58
CA PHE A 197 7.88 -6.62 9.06
C PHE A 197 6.91 -7.73 9.48
N ASP A 198 7.29 -8.60 10.38
CA ASP A 198 6.44 -9.74 10.79
C ASP A 198 5.06 -9.30 11.32
N ARG A 199 5.03 -8.20 12.07
CA ARG A 199 3.76 -7.64 12.61
C ARG A 199 2.90 -6.91 11.58
N SER A 200 3.48 -6.43 10.48
CA SER A 200 2.74 -5.71 9.46
C SER A 200 1.84 -6.60 8.62
N ILE A 201 2.20 -7.85 8.39
CA ILE A 201 1.35 -8.84 7.70
C ILE A 201 0.10 -9.15 8.52
N ASP A 202 0.23 -9.31 9.84
CA ASP A 202 -0.91 -9.58 10.72
C ASP A 202 -1.93 -8.42 10.69
N VAL A 203 -1.45 -7.20 10.66
CA VAL A 203 -2.29 -6.00 10.52
C VAL A 203 -2.98 -5.95 9.16
N LEU A 204 -2.25 -6.21 8.08
CA LEU A 204 -2.82 -6.23 6.73
C LEU A 204 -3.87 -7.33 6.57
N VAL A 205 -3.61 -8.54 7.10
CA VAL A 205 -4.59 -9.64 7.11
C VAL A 205 -5.82 -9.26 7.92
N SER A 206 -5.65 -8.64 9.09
CA SER A 206 -6.77 -8.20 9.93
C SER A 206 -7.66 -7.19 9.20
N ARG A 207 -7.07 -6.21 8.52
CA ARG A 207 -7.80 -5.22 7.71
C ARG A 207 -8.50 -5.85 6.53
N LEU A 208 -7.79 -6.70 5.80
CA LEU A 208 -8.35 -7.40 4.64
C LEU A 208 -9.54 -8.24 5.06
N ARG A 209 -9.45 -8.95 6.19
CA ARG A 209 -10.59 -9.68 6.78
C ARG A 209 -11.78 -8.78 7.05
N ARG A 210 -11.55 -7.63 7.72
CA ARG A 210 -12.61 -6.69 8.05
C ARG A 210 -13.29 -6.12 6.80
N LYS A 211 -12.53 -5.85 5.73
CA LYS A 211 -13.06 -5.30 4.48
C LYS A 211 -13.79 -6.35 3.64
N LEU A 212 -13.26 -7.56 3.55
CA LEU A 212 -13.88 -8.67 2.84
C LEU A 212 -15.02 -9.31 3.65
N GLY A 213 -14.83 -9.47 4.99
CA GLY A 213 -15.84 -10.01 5.88
C GLY A 213 -16.73 -8.90 6.42
N GLY A 214 -18.03 -8.85 6.09
CA GLY A 214 -19.02 -8.27 6.98
C GLY A 214 -19.30 -9.24 8.11
N ASP A 215 -20.11 -8.87 9.09
CA ASP A 215 -20.46 -9.71 10.26
C ASP A 215 -21.07 -11.07 9.89
N ASP A 216 -21.52 -11.26 8.64
CA ASP A 216 -22.22 -12.45 8.14
C ASP A 216 -21.44 -13.30 7.11
N VAL A 217 -20.17 -12.98 6.80
CA VAL A 217 -19.40 -13.72 5.77
C VAL A 217 -18.44 -14.71 6.42
N PRO A 218 -18.38 -15.98 5.94
CA PRO A 218 -17.39 -16.95 6.40
C PRO A 218 -15.98 -16.39 6.31
N THR A 219 -15.15 -16.69 7.29
CA THR A 219 -13.76 -16.21 7.32
C THR A 219 -13.00 -16.73 6.10
N LEU A 220 -12.93 -15.92 5.03
CA LEU A 220 -12.25 -16.27 3.78
C LEU A 220 -10.75 -16.56 4.02
N LEU A 221 -10.13 -15.76 4.91
CA LEU A 221 -8.74 -15.90 5.30
C LEU A 221 -8.64 -16.58 6.68
N LYS A 222 -8.12 -17.79 6.74
CA LYS A 222 -7.91 -18.54 7.97
C LYS A 222 -6.50 -18.36 8.50
N THR A 223 -6.36 -18.30 9.83
CA THR A 223 -5.06 -18.40 10.51
C THR A 223 -4.77 -19.88 10.75
N VAL A 224 -3.61 -20.33 10.28
CA VAL A 224 -3.10 -21.67 10.55
C VAL A 224 -2.06 -21.57 11.67
N ARG A 225 -2.31 -22.23 12.83
CA ARG A 225 -1.39 -22.21 13.98
C ARG A 225 0.02 -22.61 13.53
N ASN A 226 1.01 -21.79 13.85
CA ASN A 226 2.43 -21.96 13.50
C ASN A 226 2.71 -22.08 11.99
N GLY A 227 1.73 -21.82 11.12
CA GLY A 227 1.87 -21.95 9.67
C GLY A 227 1.69 -20.65 8.89
N GLY A 228 0.99 -19.65 9.44
CA GLY A 228 0.67 -18.40 8.75
C GLY A 228 -0.80 -18.28 8.38
N TYR A 229 -1.09 -17.92 7.12
CA TYR A 229 -2.44 -17.63 6.64
C TYR A 229 -2.78 -18.40 5.38
N GLN A 230 -4.07 -18.62 5.14
CA GLN A 230 -4.60 -19.36 4.01
C GLN A 230 -5.90 -18.73 3.52
N LEU A 231 -6.06 -18.56 2.22
CA LEU A 231 -7.37 -18.34 1.60
C LEU A 231 -8.08 -19.70 1.49
N ALA A 232 -9.11 -19.89 2.31
CA ALA A 232 -9.76 -21.19 2.51
C ALA A 232 -11.05 -21.34 1.67
N VAL A 233 -11.05 -20.78 0.46
CA VAL A 233 -12.19 -20.82 -0.46
C VAL A 233 -11.70 -21.21 -1.85
N LYS A 234 -12.63 -21.68 -2.69
CA LYS A 234 -12.37 -21.96 -4.09
C LYS A 234 -12.23 -20.62 -4.83
N VAL A 235 -11.27 -20.55 -5.73
CA VAL A 235 -11.05 -19.42 -6.64
C VAL A 235 -11.20 -19.94 -8.06
N ASP A 236 -12.12 -19.35 -8.79
CA ASP A 236 -12.26 -19.56 -10.22
C ASP A 236 -11.69 -18.34 -10.96
N THR A 237 -11.12 -18.53 -12.13
CA THR A 237 -10.54 -17.46 -12.95
C THR A 237 -11.23 -17.40 -14.30
N GLU A 238 -11.52 -16.17 -14.76
CA GLU A 238 -12.05 -15.89 -16.08
C GLU A 238 -11.08 -14.96 -16.82
N ASP A 239 -10.82 -15.24 -18.09
CA ASP A 239 -9.98 -14.38 -18.92
C ASP A 239 -10.75 -13.07 -19.19
N SER A 240 -10.14 -11.92 -18.88
CA SER A 240 -10.73 -10.63 -19.21
C SER A 240 -10.79 -10.49 -20.73
N GLN A 241 -11.96 -10.57 -21.29
CA GLN A 241 -12.16 -10.25 -22.71
C GLN A 241 -11.91 -8.75 -22.90
N ALA A 242 -10.95 -8.43 -23.78
CA ALA A 242 -10.64 -7.08 -24.23
C ALA A 242 -11.80 -6.48 -25.06
#